data_46a951bf51b7a1878a987f288409c449
#
_entry.id   46a951bf51b7a1878a987f288409c449
#
_cell.length_a   1.000
_cell.length_b   1.000
_cell.length_c   1.000
_cell.angle_alpha   90.00
_cell.angle_beta   90.00
_cell.angle_gamma   90.00
#
_symmetry.space_group_name_H-M   'P 1'
#
loop_
_entity.id
_entity.type
_entity.pdbx_description
1 polymer ?
#
loop_
_entity_poly.entity_id
_entity_poly.type
_entity_poly.pdbx_seq_one_letter_code
_entity_poly.pdbx_strand_id
1 'polypeptide(L)'
;MGKKEKLIAKLRSNPKTFTFDDAESLLGYFTYYRSNKGKTSGSRVMFTSDQYKTKILLHKPHPRKELLEYQIKQLIEQLEQEGLL
;
A
#
# COMPACT_ATOMS: atom_id res chain seq x y z
N MET A 1 -19.12 -8.94 4.74
CA MET A 1 -17.92 -8.11 4.86
C MET A 1 -16.87 -8.54 3.85
N GLY A 2 -16.37 -7.58 3.10
CA GLY A 2 -15.40 -7.88 2.05
C GLY A 2 -13.97 -7.90 2.56
N LYS A 3 -13.08 -8.41 1.70
CA LYS A 3 -11.66 -8.42 2.03
C LYS A 3 -11.09 -7.02 2.20
N LYS A 4 -11.67 -6.04 1.50
CA LYS A 4 -11.24 -4.64 1.59
C LYS A 4 -11.38 -4.12 3.03
N GLU A 5 -12.53 -4.36 3.64
CA GLU A 5 -12.79 -3.90 5.01
C GLU A 5 -11.88 -4.60 6.00
N LYS A 6 -11.60 -5.88 5.77
CA LYS A 6 -10.69 -6.62 6.63
C LYS A 6 -9.26 -6.06 6.54
N LEU A 7 -8.82 -5.71 5.33
CA LEU A 7 -7.50 -5.14 5.14
C LEU A 7 -7.38 -3.76 5.77
N ILE A 8 -8.42 -2.94 5.65
CA ILE A 8 -8.45 -1.62 6.29
C ILE A 8 -8.39 -1.77 7.81
N ALA A 9 -9.19 -2.68 8.35
CA ALA A 9 -9.19 -2.91 9.78
C ALA A 9 -7.82 -3.38 10.27
N LYS A 10 -7.20 -4.30 9.54
CA LYS A 10 -5.87 -4.79 9.88
C LYS A 10 -4.83 -3.66 9.85
N LEU A 11 -4.90 -2.81 8.83
CA LEU A 11 -3.99 -1.68 8.69
C LEU A 11 -4.07 -0.73 9.87
N ARG A 12 -5.29 -0.47 10.37
CA ARG A 12 -5.51 0.47 11.46
C ARG A 12 -5.32 -0.15 12.85
N SER A 13 -5.71 -1.41 13.03
CA SER A 13 -5.74 -2.01 14.36
C SER A 13 -4.57 -2.95 14.62
N ASN A 14 -3.99 -3.55 13.59
CA ASN A 14 -2.92 -4.52 13.78
C ASN A 14 -1.85 -4.38 12.69
N PRO A 15 -1.22 -3.19 12.60
CA PRO A 15 -0.27 -2.92 11.52
C PRO A 15 1.00 -3.76 11.58
N LYS A 16 1.33 -4.33 12.73
CA LYS A 16 2.57 -5.11 12.88
C LYS A 16 2.60 -6.35 12.00
N THR A 17 1.43 -6.87 11.63
CA THR A 17 1.31 -8.05 10.78
C THR A 17 0.94 -7.70 9.35
N PHE A 18 0.85 -6.42 9.01
CA PHE A 18 0.46 -5.98 7.69
C PHE A 18 1.64 -6.15 6.73
N THR A 19 1.46 -7.01 5.73
CA THR A 19 2.54 -7.35 4.81
C THR A 19 2.48 -6.52 3.55
N PHE A 20 3.56 -6.58 2.76
CA PHE A 20 3.58 -5.94 1.44
C PHE A 20 2.46 -6.48 0.55
N ASP A 21 2.21 -7.80 0.60
CA ASP A 21 1.14 -8.40 -0.18
C ASP A 21 -0.22 -7.87 0.24
N ASP A 22 -0.42 -7.66 1.54
CA ASP A 22 -1.65 -7.07 2.05
C ASP A 22 -1.84 -5.65 1.49
N ALA A 23 -0.76 -4.87 1.47
CA ALA A 23 -0.81 -3.52 0.93
C ALA A 23 -1.14 -3.52 -0.56
N GLU A 24 -0.53 -4.42 -1.31
CA GLU A 24 -0.81 -4.53 -2.74
C GLU A 24 -2.26 -4.89 -2.99
N SER A 25 -2.79 -5.83 -2.22
CA SER A 25 -4.20 -6.21 -2.34
C SER A 25 -5.13 -5.05 -2.02
N LEU A 26 -4.85 -4.33 -0.93
CA LEU A 26 -5.67 -3.20 -0.54
C LEU A 26 -5.65 -2.11 -1.61
N LEU A 27 -4.47 -1.79 -2.13
CA LEU A 27 -4.34 -0.78 -3.17
C LEU A 27 -5.09 -1.19 -4.43
N GLY A 28 -5.11 -2.49 -4.75
CA GLY A 28 -5.89 -2.99 -5.86
C GLY A 28 -7.38 -2.70 -5.72
N TYR A 29 -7.91 -2.78 -4.50
CA TYR A 29 -9.31 -2.44 -4.25
C TYR A 29 -9.60 -0.95 -4.45
N PHE A 30 -8.57 -0.12 -4.35
CA PHE A 30 -8.69 1.32 -4.59
C PHE A 30 -8.29 1.70 -6.02
N THR A 31 -8.21 0.72 -6.92
CA THR A 31 -7.88 0.89 -8.34
C THR A 31 -6.42 1.24 -8.61
N TYR A 32 -5.56 1.06 -7.63
CA TYR A 32 -4.12 1.19 -7.83
C TYR A 32 -3.52 -0.10 -8.38
N TYR A 33 -2.52 0.04 -9.21
CA TYR A 33 -1.81 -1.10 -9.78
C TYR A 33 -0.31 -0.78 -9.88
N ARG A 34 0.50 -1.81 -9.99
CA ARG A 34 1.94 -1.63 -10.15
C ARG A 34 2.24 -0.95 -11.47
N SER A 35 3.05 0.10 -11.39
CA SER A 35 3.47 0.79 -12.59
C SER A 35 4.75 0.15 -13.14
N ASN A 36 4.73 -0.19 -14.43
CA ASN A 36 5.92 -0.71 -15.10
C ASN A 36 6.69 0.39 -15.82
N LYS A 37 6.25 1.64 -15.68
CA LYS A 37 6.93 2.77 -16.30
C LYS A 37 8.09 3.21 -15.45
N GLY A 38 9.27 3.26 -16.06
CA GLY A 38 10.46 3.66 -15.37
C GLY A 38 11.10 2.52 -14.60
N LYS A 39 12.42 2.57 -14.50
CA LYS A 39 13.16 1.59 -13.74
C LYS A 39 13.21 2.03 -12.30
N THR A 40 12.58 1.26 -11.42
CA THR A 40 12.77 1.43 -10.00
C THR A 40 13.89 0.47 -9.60
N SER A 41 14.89 0.98 -8.93
CA SER A 41 15.99 0.16 -8.49
C SER A 41 15.66 -0.52 -7.17
N GLY A 42 16.12 -1.74 -7.01
CA GLY A 42 15.98 -2.48 -5.76
C GLY A 42 14.55 -2.92 -5.50
N SER A 43 14.12 -2.74 -4.26
CA SER A 43 12.83 -3.25 -3.78
C SER A 43 11.70 -2.23 -3.87
N ARG A 44 11.92 -1.12 -4.54
CA ARG A 44 10.88 -0.09 -4.68
C ARG A 44 9.83 -0.52 -5.67
N VAL A 45 8.56 -0.35 -5.29
CA VAL A 45 7.42 -0.63 -6.16
C VAL A 45 6.54 0.60 -6.17
N MET A 46 6.23 1.09 -7.36
CA MET A 46 5.36 2.26 -7.52
C MET A 46 3.97 1.79 -7.92
N PHE A 47 2.97 2.31 -7.20
CA PHE A 47 1.57 2.07 -7.51
C PHE A 47 0.95 3.35 -8.05
N THR A 48 0.15 3.21 -9.10
CA THR A 48 -0.52 4.33 -9.72
C THR A 48 -1.96 3.97 -10.01
N SER A 49 -2.79 4.98 -10.23
CA SER A 49 -4.20 4.78 -10.54
C SER A 49 -4.62 5.77 -11.61
N ASP A 50 -5.55 5.35 -12.45
CA ASP A 50 -6.13 6.24 -13.45
C ASP A 50 -7.12 7.23 -12.84
N GLN A 51 -7.61 6.92 -11.63
CA GLN A 51 -8.58 7.77 -10.92
C GLN A 51 -7.93 8.80 -10.02
N TYR A 52 -6.74 8.51 -9.50
CA TYR A 52 -6.08 9.35 -8.53
C TYR A 52 -4.73 9.78 -9.04
N LYS A 53 -4.40 11.06 -8.80
CA LYS A 53 -3.13 11.61 -9.28
C LYS A 53 -1.95 11.22 -8.40
N THR A 54 -2.20 10.95 -7.13
CA THR A 54 -1.14 10.61 -6.18
C THR A 54 -0.62 9.22 -6.45
N LYS A 55 0.69 9.12 -6.62
CA LYS A 55 1.36 7.84 -6.77
C LYS A 55 1.83 7.38 -5.41
N ILE A 56 1.76 6.07 -5.17
CA ILE A 56 2.17 5.48 -3.91
C ILE A 56 3.42 4.66 -4.13
N LEU A 57 4.48 5.02 -3.42
CA LEU A 57 5.75 4.31 -3.51
C LEU A 57 5.95 3.48 -2.26
N LEU A 58 6.11 2.17 -2.44
CA LEU A 58 6.33 1.25 -1.33
C LEU A 58 7.62 0.48 -1.55
N HIS A 59 8.40 0.37 -0.47
CA HIS A 59 9.55 -0.52 -0.44
C HIS A 59 9.10 -1.90 0.00
N LYS A 60 9.50 -2.92 -0.74
CA LYS A 60 9.25 -4.29 -0.32
C LYS A 60 10.32 -4.67 0.70
N PRO A 61 9.95 -4.88 1.97
CA PRO A 61 10.94 -5.23 3.00
C PRO A 61 11.61 -6.55 2.70
N HIS A 62 12.86 -6.67 3.09
CA HIS A 62 13.62 -7.89 2.90
C HIS A 62 14.59 -8.05 4.06
N PRO A 63 14.68 -9.25 4.67
CA PRO A 63 13.96 -10.49 4.31
C PRO A 63 12.56 -10.62 4.90
N ARG A 64 12.14 -9.67 5.72
CA ARG A 64 10.83 -9.74 6.37
C ARG A 64 9.72 -9.40 5.38
N LYS A 65 8.53 -9.94 5.66
CA LYS A 65 7.35 -9.71 4.80
C LYS A 65 6.52 -8.53 5.27
N GLU A 66 6.54 -8.23 6.56
CA GLU A 66 5.73 -7.18 7.15
C GLU A 66 6.34 -5.81 6.87
N LEU A 67 5.47 -4.84 6.59
CA LEU A 67 5.89 -3.48 6.37
C LEU A 67 6.40 -2.87 7.67
N LEU A 68 7.35 -1.95 7.55
CA LEU A 68 7.85 -1.21 8.69
C LEU A 68 6.82 -0.17 9.14
N GLU A 69 6.90 0.20 10.41
CA GLU A 69 5.93 1.10 11.02
C GLU A 69 5.82 2.43 10.25
N TYR A 70 6.96 3.01 9.85
CA TYR A 70 6.91 4.28 9.11
C TYR A 70 6.25 4.12 7.74
N GLN A 71 6.39 2.95 7.11
CA GLN A 71 5.74 2.69 5.84
C GLN A 71 4.22 2.62 6.00
N ILE A 72 3.77 2.01 7.09
CA ILE A 72 2.35 1.93 7.40
C ILE A 72 1.77 3.33 7.59
N LYS A 73 2.45 4.18 8.35
CA LYS A 73 2.00 5.54 8.58
C LYS A 73 1.91 6.34 7.29
N GLN A 74 2.92 6.21 6.43
CA GLN A 74 2.91 6.89 5.14
C GLN A 74 1.77 6.42 4.26
N LEU A 75 1.53 5.12 4.24
CA LEU A 75 0.44 4.55 3.46
C LEU A 75 -0.91 5.09 3.92
N ILE A 76 -1.14 5.10 5.24
CA ILE A 76 -2.38 5.62 5.79
C ILE A 76 -2.56 7.09 5.41
N GLU A 77 -1.51 7.91 5.58
CA GLU A 77 -1.58 9.33 5.25
C GLU A 77 -1.93 9.56 3.78
N GLN A 78 -1.29 8.82 2.89
CA GLN A 78 -1.55 8.97 1.46
C GLN A 78 -2.99 8.59 1.11
N LEU A 79 -3.49 7.52 1.69
CA LEU A 79 -4.86 7.09 1.45
C LEU A 79 -5.88 8.07 2.04
N GLU A 80 -5.56 8.65 3.21
CA GLU A 80 -6.42 9.67 3.80
C GLU A 80 -6.46 10.95 2.96
N GLN A 81 -5.33 11.34 2.41
CA GLN A 81 -5.28 12.52 1.54
C GLN A 81 -6.15 12.37 0.30
N GLU A 82 -6.28 11.15 -0.20
CA GLU A 82 -7.13 10.88 -1.35
C GLU A 82 -8.59 10.62 -0.94
N GLY A 83 -8.88 10.66 0.35
CA GLY A 83 -10.22 10.42 0.84
C GLY A 83 -10.65 8.96 0.81
N LEU A 84 -9.68 8.05 0.73
CA LEU A 84 -9.97 6.61 0.67
C LEU A 84 -10.08 5.98 2.05
N LEU A 85 -9.52 6.59 3.06
CA LEU A 85 -9.64 6.14 4.45
C LEU A 85 -10.25 7.21 5.32
#